data_ee936afd345125277c804b975173680d
#
_entry.id   ee936afd345125277c804b975173680d
#
_cell.length_a   1.000
_cell.length_b   1.000
_cell.length_c   1.000
_cell.angle_alpha   90.00
_cell.angle_beta   90.00
_cell.angle_gamma   90.00
#
_symmetry.space_group_name_H-M   'P 1'
#
loop_
_entity.id
_entity.type
_entity.pdbx_description
1 polymer ?
#
loop_
_entity_poly.entity_id
_entity_poly.type
_entity_poly.pdbx_seq_one_letter_code
_entity_poly.pdbx_strand_id
1 'polypeptide(L)'
;MHPLPRSGRLLLAALSLATSLSGQDPVLAHRTPVAAALDLIRTNNEWTLSQQESLCEIAAPPFGEDARAADLRRRFESLGFRNVRIDAEGNVIAERPGTRSGPRVVLSAHLDTVFPDTTDVSVRRDGSRLRGPGIGDDCRGLAVILTVARALNEAGVRTSGTLVFIGTVGEEGSGNLRGVRQLVDHQSAGRIDYFVSVDGVGLSAAGRAVGSHRYRVTVRGPGGHSYGDFGIPNPVHALGRAIALIGAIQVPSNPKTTFNVGSIEGGMSVNSIAMAAAMEIDLRSENQTALDSLDARARRAVAQGVENEHQRWPGSAGRLSVEWREIGKRPAVGQPDTSAVLRAALAAARALGFLPAITASSTDASYPMSQGIPSVTIDGGGTGGGAHTLGEWYDDGVDGWKGPQWALLLVLNLAGVFGN
;
A
#
# COMPACT_ATOMS: atom_id res chain seq x y z
N MET A 1 -60.82 32.28 -45.54
CA MET A 1 -59.82 31.36 -46.17
C MET A 1 -58.44 31.77 -45.70
N HIS A 2 -57.93 31.11 -44.68
CA HIS A 2 -56.55 31.28 -44.22
C HIS A 2 -55.85 29.92 -44.38
N PRO A 3 -54.63 29.84 -44.88
CA PRO A 3 -53.91 28.60 -44.98
C PRO A 3 -53.16 28.28 -43.68
N LEU A 4 -53.20 27.03 -43.26
CA LEU A 4 -52.46 26.43 -42.14
C LEU A 4 -50.95 26.29 -42.45
N PRO A 5 -50.07 26.38 -41.45
CA PRO A 5 -48.62 26.22 -41.64
C PRO A 5 -48.23 24.75 -41.65
N ARG A 6 -47.27 24.38 -42.47
CA ARG A 6 -46.64 23.08 -42.62
C ARG A 6 -45.75 22.80 -41.41
N SER A 7 -46.03 21.67 -40.72
CA SER A 7 -45.18 21.12 -39.64
C SER A 7 -43.91 20.53 -40.24
N GLY A 8 -42.76 21.18 -39.89
CA GLY A 8 -41.43 20.64 -40.11
C GLY A 8 -41.13 19.56 -39.09
N ARG A 9 -40.83 18.33 -39.54
CA ARG A 9 -40.30 17.27 -38.72
C ARG A 9 -38.81 17.47 -38.54
N LEU A 10 -38.39 17.84 -37.28
CA LEU A 10 -36.99 17.71 -36.85
C LEU A 10 -36.67 16.22 -36.63
N LEU A 11 -35.78 15.67 -37.46
CA LEU A 11 -35.10 14.43 -37.14
C LEU A 11 -34.04 14.71 -36.05
N LEU A 12 -34.30 14.27 -34.83
CA LEU A 12 -33.26 14.13 -33.82
C LEU A 12 -32.44 12.88 -34.18
N ALA A 13 -31.22 13.09 -34.65
CA ALA A 13 -30.22 12.05 -34.74
C ALA A 13 -29.71 11.77 -33.33
N ALA A 14 -30.18 10.71 -32.69
CA ALA A 14 -29.63 10.20 -31.45
C ALA A 14 -28.27 9.55 -31.77
N LEU A 15 -27.18 10.28 -31.47
CA LEU A 15 -25.84 9.72 -31.41
C LEU A 15 -25.78 8.81 -30.17
N SER A 16 -26.00 7.51 -30.36
CA SER A 16 -25.71 6.50 -29.34
C SER A 16 -24.18 6.41 -29.19
N LEU A 17 -23.63 7.08 -28.17
CA LEU A 17 -22.33 6.72 -27.62
C LEU A 17 -22.46 5.31 -27.03
N ALA A 18 -22.13 4.30 -27.82
CA ALA A 18 -21.84 2.98 -27.32
C ALA A 18 -20.53 3.06 -26.54
N THR A 19 -20.60 3.36 -25.24
CA THR A 19 -19.53 3.01 -24.32
C THR A 19 -19.44 1.49 -24.36
N SER A 20 -18.44 0.98 -25.08
CA SER A 20 -18.03 -0.40 -24.99
C SER A 20 -17.58 -0.64 -23.54
N LEU A 21 -18.50 -1.10 -22.70
CA LEU A 21 -18.16 -1.86 -21.51
C LEU A 21 -17.29 -3.01 -22.01
N SER A 22 -15.98 -2.94 -21.75
CA SER A 22 -15.06 -4.05 -21.99
C SER A 22 -15.58 -5.22 -21.15
N GLY A 23 -16.37 -6.10 -21.80
CA GLY A 23 -16.85 -7.33 -21.20
C GLY A 23 -15.64 -8.13 -20.80
N GLN A 24 -15.61 -8.55 -19.53
CA GLN A 24 -14.61 -9.49 -19.03
C GLN A 24 -14.71 -10.73 -19.90
N ASP A 25 -13.65 -11.02 -20.65
CA ASP A 25 -13.61 -12.14 -21.57
C ASP A 25 -13.35 -13.44 -20.78
N PRO A 26 -14.34 -14.29 -20.52
CA PRO A 26 -14.16 -15.53 -19.79
C PRO A 26 -13.24 -16.52 -20.54
N VAL A 27 -12.95 -16.24 -21.82
CA VAL A 27 -12.11 -17.03 -22.71
C VAL A 27 -10.64 -16.55 -22.66
N LEU A 28 -10.33 -15.45 -21.99
CA LEU A 28 -8.99 -14.84 -22.01
C LEU A 28 -7.88 -15.85 -21.67
N ALA A 29 -8.07 -16.63 -20.61
CA ALA A 29 -7.09 -17.64 -20.17
C ALA A 29 -6.82 -18.75 -21.22
N HIS A 30 -7.72 -18.97 -22.16
CA HIS A 30 -7.63 -19.99 -23.20
C HIS A 30 -7.05 -19.48 -24.52
N ARG A 31 -6.83 -18.17 -24.67
CA ARG A 31 -6.15 -17.63 -25.86
C ARG A 31 -4.72 -18.13 -25.91
N THR A 32 -4.27 -18.65 -27.03
CA THR A 32 -2.98 -19.34 -27.18
C THR A 32 -1.80 -18.60 -26.54
N PRO A 33 -1.53 -17.29 -26.79
CA PRO A 33 -0.39 -16.64 -26.17
C PRO A 33 -0.57 -16.43 -24.65
N VAL A 34 -1.82 -16.25 -24.17
CA VAL A 34 -2.10 -16.11 -22.72
C VAL A 34 -1.95 -17.46 -22.03
N ALA A 35 -2.48 -18.53 -22.61
CA ALA A 35 -2.31 -19.88 -22.07
C ALA A 35 -0.83 -20.28 -21.98
N ALA A 36 -0.03 -19.94 -23.00
CA ALA A 36 1.41 -20.15 -22.98
C ALA A 36 2.10 -19.35 -21.84
N ALA A 37 1.71 -18.08 -21.63
CA ALA A 37 2.25 -17.26 -20.53
C ALA A 37 1.89 -17.85 -19.16
N LEU A 38 0.66 -18.33 -18.98
CA LEU A 38 0.24 -19.01 -17.73
C LEU A 38 1.04 -20.30 -17.49
N ASP A 39 1.26 -21.09 -18.55
CA ASP A 39 2.06 -22.32 -18.42
C ASP A 39 3.53 -22.01 -18.13
N LEU A 40 4.11 -20.99 -18.75
CA LEU A 40 5.47 -20.52 -18.42
C LEU A 40 5.61 -20.14 -16.94
N ILE A 41 4.65 -19.42 -16.37
CA ILE A 41 4.66 -19.06 -14.94
C ILE A 41 4.67 -20.32 -14.08
N ARG A 42 3.82 -21.29 -14.39
CA ARG A 42 3.72 -22.53 -13.61
C ARG A 42 4.97 -23.40 -13.74
N THR A 43 5.45 -23.62 -14.95
CA THR A 43 6.60 -24.52 -15.22
C THR A 43 7.94 -23.93 -14.82
N ASN A 44 8.07 -22.59 -14.79
CA ASN A 44 9.27 -21.90 -14.38
C ASN A 44 9.15 -21.23 -12.99
N ASN A 45 8.31 -21.75 -12.11
CA ASN A 45 8.07 -21.17 -10.80
C ASN A 45 9.34 -21.07 -9.94
N GLU A 46 10.30 -21.99 -10.12
CA GLU A 46 11.61 -21.94 -9.47
C GLU A 46 12.38 -20.64 -9.79
N TRP A 47 12.24 -20.11 -11.00
CA TRP A 47 12.82 -18.82 -11.33
C TRP A 47 12.19 -17.70 -10.50
N THR A 48 10.86 -17.73 -10.27
CA THR A 48 10.16 -16.78 -9.42
C THR A 48 10.70 -16.79 -8.00
N LEU A 49 10.90 -17.98 -7.43
CA LEU A 49 11.48 -18.15 -6.10
C LEU A 49 12.91 -17.62 -6.02
N SER A 50 13.74 -17.90 -7.03
CA SER A 50 15.10 -17.38 -7.09
C SER A 50 15.15 -15.84 -7.19
N GLN A 51 14.18 -15.21 -7.88
CA GLN A 51 14.05 -13.75 -7.87
C GLN A 51 13.67 -13.24 -6.48
N GLN A 52 12.72 -13.90 -5.83
CA GLN A 52 12.26 -13.54 -4.48
C GLN A 52 13.42 -13.60 -3.47
N GLU A 53 14.15 -14.70 -3.44
CA GLU A 53 15.33 -14.89 -2.59
C GLU A 53 16.36 -13.78 -2.81
N SER A 54 16.85 -13.65 -4.05
CA SER A 54 17.97 -12.77 -4.37
C SER A 54 17.63 -11.27 -4.28
N LEU A 55 16.36 -10.88 -4.44
CA LEU A 55 15.91 -9.51 -4.17
C LEU A 55 15.87 -9.23 -2.67
N CYS A 56 15.42 -10.22 -1.89
CA CYS A 56 15.26 -10.05 -0.45
C CYS A 56 16.60 -9.90 0.28
N GLU A 57 17.66 -10.52 -0.24
CA GLU A 57 19.02 -10.42 0.30
C GLU A 57 19.69 -9.05 0.08
N ILE A 58 18.98 -8.09 -0.51
CA ILE A 58 19.43 -6.70 -0.62
C ILE A 58 18.66 -5.87 0.41
N ALA A 59 19.32 -5.39 1.46
CA ALA A 59 18.69 -4.54 2.46
C ALA A 59 18.09 -3.28 1.82
N ALA A 60 16.87 -2.93 2.23
CA ALA A 60 16.13 -1.78 1.69
C ALA A 60 15.18 -1.20 2.75
N PRO A 61 15.68 -0.54 3.80
CA PRO A 61 14.82 0.20 4.73
C PRO A 61 14.17 1.40 4.01
N PRO A 62 13.08 1.98 4.54
CA PRO A 62 12.55 3.24 4.03
C PRO A 62 13.65 4.32 3.97
N PHE A 63 13.79 5.00 2.84
CA PHE A 63 14.87 5.95 2.48
C PHE A 63 16.25 5.31 2.22
N GLY A 64 16.34 3.98 2.16
CA GLY A 64 17.57 3.23 1.85
C GLY A 64 17.36 2.19 0.74
N GLU A 65 16.43 2.42 -0.19
CA GLU A 65 16.03 1.47 -1.23
C GLU A 65 16.93 1.46 -2.46
N ASP A 66 17.90 2.36 -2.58
CA ASP A 66 18.71 2.59 -3.78
C ASP A 66 19.34 1.33 -4.37
N ALA A 67 19.91 0.47 -3.52
CA ALA A 67 20.58 -0.74 -3.96
C ALA A 67 19.60 -1.75 -4.59
N ARG A 68 18.44 -1.96 -3.95
CA ARG A 68 17.38 -2.85 -4.45
C ARG A 68 16.72 -2.27 -5.70
N ALA A 69 16.51 -0.94 -5.75
CA ALA A 69 16.00 -0.25 -6.93
C ALA A 69 16.95 -0.39 -8.14
N ALA A 70 18.25 -0.20 -7.94
CA ALA A 70 19.25 -0.40 -8.99
C ALA A 70 19.28 -1.86 -9.48
N ASP A 71 19.09 -2.83 -8.59
CA ASP A 71 19.03 -4.24 -8.95
C ASP A 71 17.76 -4.57 -9.73
N LEU A 72 16.58 -4.14 -9.25
CA LEU A 72 15.31 -4.34 -9.95
C LEU A 72 15.34 -3.72 -11.36
N ARG A 73 15.92 -2.52 -11.50
CA ARG A 73 16.12 -1.88 -12.81
C ARG A 73 16.91 -2.80 -13.75
N ARG A 74 18.07 -3.34 -13.32
CA ARG A 74 18.90 -4.26 -14.13
C ARG A 74 18.11 -5.52 -14.54
N ARG A 75 17.27 -6.06 -13.65
CA ARG A 75 16.42 -7.22 -13.95
C ARG A 75 15.40 -6.91 -15.06
N PHE A 76 14.71 -5.78 -15.00
CA PHE A 76 13.84 -5.36 -16.10
C PHE A 76 14.59 -5.14 -17.41
N GLU A 77 15.77 -4.52 -17.37
CA GLU A 77 16.63 -4.35 -18.56
C GLU A 77 17.03 -5.71 -19.16
N SER A 78 17.38 -6.70 -18.32
CA SER A 78 17.71 -8.06 -18.76
C SER A 78 16.53 -8.82 -19.37
N LEU A 79 15.29 -8.50 -18.96
CA LEU A 79 14.07 -9.01 -19.57
C LEU A 79 13.70 -8.31 -20.87
N GLY A 80 14.55 -7.42 -21.39
CA GLY A 80 14.35 -6.75 -22.67
C GLY A 80 13.51 -5.48 -22.61
N PHE A 81 13.19 -4.97 -21.43
CA PHE A 81 12.56 -3.67 -21.28
C PHE A 81 13.52 -2.56 -21.68
N ARG A 82 13.03 -1.63 -22.50
CA ARG A 82 13.76 -0.44 -22.90
C ARG A 82 13.26 0.75 -22.08
N ASN A 83 14.14 1.72 -21.84
CA ASN A 83 13.80 2.95 -21.08
C ASN A 83 13.34 2.67 -19.64
N VAL A 84 13.93 1.66 -18.99
CA VAL A 84 13.75 1.46 -17.55
C VAL A 84 14.43 2.62 -16.82
N ARG A 85 13.67 3.29 -15.97
CA ARG A 85 14.18 4.48 -15.26
C ARG A 85 13.89 4.41 -13.76
N ILE A 86 14.67 5.12 -13.00
CA ILE A 86 14.41 5.44 -11.60
C ILE A 86 13.94 6.91 -11.60
N ASP A 87 12.78 7.19 -10.99
CA ASP A 87 12.27 8.55 -10.91
C ASP A 87 12.93 9.35 -9.78
N ALA A 88 12.52 10.60 -9.58
CA ALA A 88 13.13 11.50 -8.61
C ALA A 88 12.96 11.04 -7.16
N GLU A 89 11.94 10.21 -6.87
CA GLU A 89 11.68 9.68 -5.53
C GLU A 89 12.40 8.35 -5.28
N GLY A 90 12.81 7.64 -6.36
CA GLY A 90 13.47 6.34 -6.29
C GLY A 90 12.65 5.18 -6.84
N ASN A 91 11.42 5.41 -7.35
CA ASN A 91 10.64 4.35 -7.96
C ASN A 91 11.29 3.82 -9.24
N VAL A 92 11.32 2.51 -9.39
CA VAL A 92 11.76 1.86 -10.64
C VAL A 92 10.57 1.71 -11.57
N ILE A 93 10.64 2.27 -12.78
CA ILE A 93 9.53 2.28 -13.75
C ILE A 93 9.97 1.59 -15.03
N ALA A 94 9.29 0.50 -15.40
CA ALA A 94 9.51 -0.24 -16.64
C ALA A 94 8.21 -0.27 -17.46
N GLU A 95 8.24 0.26 -18.68
CA GLU A 95 7.04 0.40 -19.50
C GLU A 95 7.02 -0.62 -20.63
N ARG A 96 5.86 -1.22 -20.84
CA ARG A 96 5.55 -2.08 -21.98
C ARG A 96 4.41 -1.46 -22.79
N PRO A 97 4.74 -0.74 -23.87
CA PRO A 97 3.73 -0.05 -24.69
C PRO A 97 2.68 -1.00 -25.27
N GLY A 98 1.43 -0.56 -25.25
CA GLY A 98 0.35 -1.24 -25.95
C GLY A 98 0.43 -1.03 -27.47
N THR A 99 -0.37 -1.80 -28.20
CA THR A 99 -0.43 -1.73 -29.67
C THR A 99 -1.40 -0.68 -30.18
N ARG A 100 -2.24 -0.13 -29.32
CA ARG A 100 -3.26 0.89 -29.62
C ARG A 100 -3.35 1.90 -28.50
N SER A 101 -4.11 2.98 -28.75
CA SER A 101 -4.60 3.84 -27.67
C SER A 101 -5.54 3.02 -26.77
N GLY A 102 -5.14 2.78 -25.53
CA GLY A 102 -5.87 2.00 -24.55
C GLY A 102 -5.49 2.43 -23.13
N PRO A 103 -6.04 1.77 -22.10
CA PRO A 103 -5.75 2.13 -20.72
C PRO A 103 -4.28 1.89 -20.35
N ARG A 104 -3.79 2.71 -19.44
CA ARG A 104 -2.49 2.58 -18.81
C ARG A 104 -2.67 1.91 -17.45
N VAL A 105 -2.21 0.67 -17.36
CA VAL A 105 -2.38 -0.19 -16.19
C VAL A 105 -1.05 -0.34 -15.47
N VAL A 106 -1.00 0.07 -14.21
CA VAL A 106 0.15 -0.14 -13.34
C VAL A 106 0.04 -1.49 -12.63
N LEU A 107 1.15 -2.23 -12.60
CA LEU A 107 1.37 -3.38 -11.72
C LEU A 107 2.59 -3.06 -10.86
N SER A 108 2.38 -2.87 -9.55
CA SER A 108 3.42 -2.46 -8.60
C SER A 108 3.66 -3.48 -7.50
N ALA A 109 4.83 -3.38 -6.90
CA ALA A 109 5.24 -4.00 -5.64
C ALA A 109 6.21 -3.05 -4.95
N HIS A 110 6.29 -3.05 -3.60
CA HIS A 110 7.19 -2.11 -2.95
C HIS A 110 8.61 -2.67 -2.74
N LEU A 111 9.58 -1.77 -2.78
CA LEU A 111 11.00 -2.08 -2.64
C LEU A 111 11.44 -2.18 -1.19
N ASP A 112 10.86 -1.36 -0.32
CA ASP A 112 11.28 -1.25 1.06
C ASP A 112 10.77 -2.39 1.95
N THR A 113 11.38 -2.51 3.11
CA THR A 113 10.95 -3.37 4.20
C THR A 113 11.07 -2.61 5.52
N VAL A 114 10.38 -3.03 6.56
CA VAL A 114 10.43 -2.38 7.89
C VAL A 114 11.77 -2.51 8.61
N PHE A 115 12.71 -3.28 8.07
CA PHE A 115 13.94 -3.68 8.77
C PHE A 115 15.06 -2.65 8.53
N PRO A 116 15.82 -2.25 9.59
CA PRO A 116 17.00 -1.42 9.43
C PRO A 116 18.06 -2.06 8.53
N ASP A 117 18.92 -1.26 7.93
CA ASP A 117 20.04 -1.69 7.08
C ASP A 117 21.06 -2.61 7.77
N THR A 118 21.10 -2.56 9.11
CA THR A 118 21.95 -3.42 9.94
C THR A 118 21.37 -4.82 10.15
N THR A 119 20.16 -5.09 9.65
CA THR A 119 19.50 -6.40 9.78
C THR A 119 20.15 -7.42 8.86
N ASP A 120 20.41 -8.64 9.35
CA ASP A 120 20.76 -9.78 8.51
C ASP A 120 19.55 -10.19 7.68
N VAL A 121 19.59 -9.88 6.39
CA VAL A 121 18.53 -10.18 5.41
C VAL A 121 18.80 -11.47 4.62
N SER A 122 19.74 -12.29 5.06
CA SER A 122 20.02 -13.59 4.42
C SER A 122 18.77 -14.47 4.39
N VAL A 123 18.47 -15.04 3.23
CA VAL A 123 17.34 -15.93 3.06
C VAL A 123 17.78 -17.38 3.27
N ARG A 124 17.00 -18.12 4.06
CA ARG A 124 17.19 -19.55 4.26
C ARG A 124 16.05 -20.31 3.60
N ARG A 125 16.41 -21.28 2.78
CA ARG A 125 15.47 -22.15 2.08
C ARG A 125 15.42 -23.54 2.68
N ASP A 126 14.20 -24.04 2.91
CA ASP A 126 13.92 -25.40 3.33
C ASP A 126 12.76 -25.96 2.48
N GLY A 127 13.09 -26.69 1.42
CA GLY A 127 12.13 -27.17 0.43
C GLY A 127 11.41 -26.03 -0.28
N SER A 128 10.08 -25.96 -0.12
CA SER A 128 9.22 -24.90 -0.66
C SER A 128 9.20 -23.64 0.21
N ARG A 129 9.78 -23.70 1.42
CA ARG A 129 9.73 -22.62 2.40
C ARG A 129 10.99 -21.77 2.36
N LEU A 130 10.78 -20.45 2.28
CA LEU A 130 11.79 -19.40 2.38
C LEU A 130 11.62 -18.69 3.73
N ARG A 131 12.71 -18.36 4.39
CA ARG A 131 12.73 -17.60 5.66
C ARG A 131 13.72 -16.47 5.55
N GLY A 132 13.26 -15.28 5.86
CA GLY A 132 14.07 -14.05 5.86
C GLY A 132 13.21 -12.83 6.06
N PRO A 133 13.76 -11.76 6.65
CA PRO A 133 13.04 -10.50 6.85
C PRO A 133 12.57 -9.90 5.52
N GLY A 134 11.26 -9.64 5.37
CA GLY A 134 10.68 -9.08 4.14
C GLY A 134 10.45 -10.09 3.02
N ILE A 135 10.59 -11.41 3.29
CA ILE A 135 10.49 -12.45 2.24
C ILE A 135 9.09 -12.52 1.62
N GLY A 136 8.06 -12.24 2.40
CA GLY A 136 6.67 -12.17 1.96
C GLY A 136 6.25 -10.73 1.66
N ASP A 137 6.74 -9.79 2.43
CA ASP A 137 6.38 -8.38 2.47
C ASP A 137 7.63 -7.50 2.20
N ASP A 138 7.99 -7.10 0.93
CA ASP A 138 7.23 -7.43 -0.29
C ASP A 138 8.16 -8.03 -1.37
N CYS A 139 9.18 -8.80 -0.95
CA CYS A 139 10.05 -9.49 -1.93
C CYS A 139 9.24 -10.45 -2.83
N ARG A 140 8.11 -10.97 -2.31
CA ARG A 140 7.18 -11.78 -3.11
C ARG A 140 6.53 -10.97 -4.21
N GLY A 141 5.99 -9.80 -3.92
CA GLY A 141 5.38 -8.92 -4.92
C GLY A 141 6.37 -8.50 -5.99
N LEU A 142 7.62 -8.16 -5.62
CA LEU A 142 8.68 -7.84 -6.57
C LEU A 142 8.97 -9.01 -7.52
N ALA A 143 9.03 -10.24 -7.00
CA ALA A 143 9.22 -11.43 -7.83
C ALA A 143 8.01 -11.68 -8.75
N VAL A 144 6.79 -11.41 -8.29
CA VAL A 144 5.56 -11.54 -9.09
C VAL A 144 5.58 -10.58 -10.27
N ILE A 145 5.89 -9.29 -10.06
CA ILE A 145 5.90 -8.31 -11.16
C ILE A 145 6.96 -8.65 -12.21
N LEU A 146 8.14 -9.15 -11.82
CA LEU A 146 9.17 -9.65 -12.73
C LEU A 146 8.71 -10.89 -13.50
N THR A 147 8.03 -11.82 -12.83
CA THR A 147 7.50 -13.05 -13.44
C THR A 147 6.44 -12.75 -14.49
N VAL A 148 5.52 -11.83 -14.20
CA VAL A 148 4.51 -11.37 -15.17
C VAL A 148 5.17 -10.70 -16.36
N ALA A 149 6.15 -9.81 -16.13
CA ALA A 149 6.87 -9.13 -17.19
C ALA A 149 7.60 -10.12 -18.11
N ARG A 150 8.29 -11.11 -17.55
CA ARG A 150 8.97 -12.19 -18.26
C ARG A 150 7.99 -13.02 -19.09
N ALA A 151 6.91 -13.51 -18.47
CA ALA A 151 5.95 -14.38 -19.15
C ALA A 151 5.28 -13.68 -20.33
N LEU A 152 4.93 -12.40 -20.21
CA LEU A 152 4.37 -11.60 -21.31
C LEU A 152 5.32 -11.47 -22.49
N ASN A 153 6.62 -11.32 -22.24
CA ASN A 153 7.62 -11.17 -23.28
C ASN A 153 7.93 -12.51 -23.96
N GLU A 154 8.17 -13.57 -23.20
CA GLU A 154 8.52 -14.89 -23.72
C GLU A 154 7.35 -15.52 -24.50
N ALA A 155 6.10 -15.38 -24.03
CA ALA A 155 4.93 -15.87 -24.73
C ALA A 155 4.46 -14.95 -25.86
N GLY A 156 5.08 -13.80 -26.09
CA GLY A 156 4.72 -12.85 -27.12
C GLY A 156 3.30 -12.26 -26.96
N VAL A 157 2.76 -12.21 -25.75
CA VAL A 157 1.44 -11.61 -25.48
C VAL A 157 1.47 -10.13 -25.81
N ARG A 158 0.58 -9.65 -26.63
CA ARG A 158 0.44 -8.22 -26.99
C ARG A 158 -0.80 -7.64 -26.34
N THR A 159 -0.68 -6.46 -25.75
CA THR A 159 -1.78 -5.74 -25.11
C THR A 159 -2.27 -4.58 -25.97
N SER A 160 -3.55 -4.23 -25.86
CA SER A 160 -4.08 -3.00 -26.47
C SER A 160 -3.57 -1.78 -25.70
N GLY A 161 -3.76 -1.75 -24.38
CA GLY A 161 -3.26 -0.73 -23.50
C GLY A 161 -1.80 -0.95 -23.06
N THR A 162 -1.22 0.06 -22.43
CA THR A 162 0.14 0.05 -21.90
C THR A 162 0.17 -0.59 -20.51
N LEU A 163 1.11 -1.51 -20.28
CA LEU A 163 1.43 -2.02 -18.94
C LEU A 163 2.65 -1.28 -18.40
N VAL A 164 2.59 -0.90 -17.12
CA VAL A 164 3.69 -0.24 -16.41
C VAL A 164 4.00 -1.05 -15.16
N PHE A 165 5.20 -1.62 -15.12
CA PHE A 165 5.70 -2.35 -13.96
C PHE A 165 6.48 -1.39 -13.09
N ILE A 166 6.18 -1.37 -11.79
CA ILE A 166 6.79 -0.39 -10.88
C ILE A 166 7.26 -1.08 -9.59
N GLY A 167 8.53 -0.86 -9.24
CA GLY A 167 9.01 -1.03 -7.87
C GLY A 167 8.87 0.30 -7.15
N THR A 168 7.98 0.39 -6.17
CA THR A 168 7.71 1.61 -5.41
C THR A 168 8.62 1.73 -4.20
N VAL A 169 8.89 2.94 -3.73
CA VAL A 169 9.66 3.22 -2.53
C VAL A 169 8.79 3.78 -1.42
N GLY A 170 9.16 3.49 -0.16
CA GLY A 170 8.55 4.12 1.01
C GLY A 170 7.09 3.73 1.20
N GLU A 171 6.72 2.48 0.94
CA GLU A 171 5.43 1.94 1.37
C GLU A 171 5.40 1.88 2.90
N GLU A 172 6.48 1.42 3.51
CA GLU A 172 6.55 1.08 4.92
C GLU A 172 6.75 2.28 5.84
N GLY A 173 6.15 2.18 7.00
CA GLY A 173 6.43 3.01 8.18
C GLY A 173 6.51 4.52 7.90
N SER A 174 7.71 5.07 8.09
CA SER A 174 8.01 6.50 7.89
C SER A 174 8.08 6.91 6.41
N GLY A 175 8.14 5.96 5.48
CA GLY A 175 8.08 6.21 4.04
C GLY A 175 6.76 6.81 3.59
N ASN A 176 5.66 6.51 4.31
CA ASN A 176 4.34 7.16 4.18
C ASN A 176 3.80 7.22 2.74
N LEU A 177 4.01 6.15 1.96
CA LEU A 177 3.58 6.02 0.56
C LEU A 177 4.24 7.06 -0.38
N ARG A 178 5.47 7.53 -0.08
CA ARG A 178 6.11 8.62 -0.85
C ARG A 178 6.28 8.26 -2.33
N GLY A 179 6.61 7.02 -2.63
CA GLY A 179 6.77 6.52 -4.00
C GLY A 179 5.49 6.60 -4.80
N VAL A 180 4.39 6.05 -4.29
CA VAL A 180 3.11 6.09 -5.01
C VAL A 180 2.52 7.50 -5.09
N ARG A 181 2.78 8.37 -4.11
CA ARG A 181 2.43 9.80 -4.18
C ARG A 181 3.15 10.47 -5.35
N GLN A 182 4.45 10.23 -5.51
CA GLN A 182 5.22 10.74 -6.66
C GLN A 182 4.63 10.27 -8.00
N LEU A 183 4.20 9.00 -8.09
CA LEU A 183 3.58 8.47 -9.31
C LEU A 183 2.28 9.20 -9.67
N VAL A 184 1.46 9.51 -8.68
CA VAL A 184 0.12 10.09 -8.87
C VAL A 184 0.17 11.61 -8.98
N ASP A 185 0.80 12.29 -8.02
CA ASP A 185 0.79 13.76 -7.92
C ASP A 185 1.64 14.42 -9.01
N HIS A 186 2.77 13.79 -9.36
CA HIS A 186 3.71 14.30 -10.37
C HIS A 186 3.65 13.54 -11.69
N GLN A 187 2.77 12.54 -11.80
CA GLN A 187 2.58 11.70 -12.99
C GLN A 187 3.90 11.14 -13.54
N SER A 188 4.83 10.76 -12.67
CA SER A 188 6.15 10.25 -13.08
C SER A 188 6.06 8.96 -13.90
N ALA A 189 4.97 8.20 -13.77
CA ALA A 189 4.62 7.07 -14.64
C ALA A 189 3.61 7.44 -15.76
N GLY A 190 3.34 8.75 -15.98
CA GLY A 190 2.28 9.24 -16.83
C GLY A 190 0.88 9.04 -16.22
N ARG A 191 -0.18 9.34 -16.99
CA ARG A 191 -1.56 9.13 -16.52
C ARG A 191 -1.78 7.65 -16.19
N ILE A 192 -2.41 7.37 -15.05
CA ILE A 192 -2.74 6.02 -14.60
C ILE A 192 -4.25 5.85 -14.71
N ASP A 193 -4.71 4.82 -15.44
CA ASP A 193 -6.14 4.49 -15.55
C ASP A 193 -6.55 3.39 -14.57
N TYR A 194 -5.63 2.46 -14.23
CA TYR A 194 -5.82 1.42 -13.23
C TYR A 194 -4.52 1.18 -12.46
N PHE A 195 -4.63 0.95 -11.15
CA PHE A 195 -3.49 0.65 -10.29
C PHE A 195 -3.70 -0.69 -9.60
N VAL A 196 -2.76 -1.61 -9.79
CA VAL A 196 -2.72 -2.92 -9.13
C VAL A 196 -1.44 -3.00 -8.32
N SER A 197 -1.55 -3.15 -7.00
CA SER A 197 -0.44 -3.49 -6.12
C SER A 197 -0.42 -5.00 -5.90
N VAL A 198 0.75 -5.61 -5.92
CA VAL A 198 0.96 -6.96 -5.39
C VAL A 198 1.70 -6.79 -4.09
N ASP A 199 1.09 -7.21 -2.98
CA ASP A 199 1.59 -6.94 -1.64
C ASP A 199 1.07 -7.99 -0.67
N GLY A 200 2.00 -8.72 -0.05
CA GLY A 200 1.71 -9.82 0.85
C GLY A 200 1.59 -11.19 0.18
N VAL A 201 1.21 -12.18 0.99
CA VAL A 201 1.15 -13.60 0.63
C VAL A 201 -0.26 -14.16 0.78
N GLY A 202 -0.62 -15.12 -0.06
CA GLY A 202 -1.96 -15.69 -0.10
C GLY A 202 -2.69 -15.42 -1.41
N LEU A 203 -4.03 -15.47 -1.37
CA LEU A 203 -4.91 -15.25 -2.50
C LEU A 203 -6.12 -14.37 -2.10
N SER A 204 -5.87 -13.25 -1.41
CA SER A 204 -6.88 -12.25 -1.05
C SER A 204 -6.73 -11.00 -1.90
N ALA A 205 -7.78 -10.17 -1.94
CA ALA A 205 -7.74 -8.88 -2.60
C ALA A 205 -8.23 -7.77 -1.66
N ALA A 206 -7.47 -6.70 -1.51
CA ALA A 206 -7.89 -5.52 -0.77
C ALA A 206 -8.53 -4.51 -1.73
N GLY A 207 -9.85 -4.37 -1.61
CA GLY A 207 -10.66 -3.42 -2.40
C GLY A 207 -10.99 -2.13 -1.64
N ARG A 208 -10.52 -2.01 -0.40
CA ARG A 208 -10.69 -0.85 0.49
C ARG A 208 -9.38 -0.53 1.17
N ALA A 209 -9.12 0.77 1.36
CA ALA A 209 -7.94 1.27 2.05
C ALA A 209 -8.23 1.57 3.52
N VAL A 210 -7.42 1.03 4.41
CA VAL A 210 -7.40 1.40 5.83
C VAL A 210 -6.60 2.68 5.99
N GLY A 211 -7.28 3.75 6.43
CA GLY A 211 -6.61 5.01 6.73
C GLY A 211 -5.87 4.99 8.05
N SER A 212 -4.83 5.84 8.15
CA SER A 212 -4.11 6.05 9.40
C SER A 212 -3.73 7.51 9.59
N HIS A 213 -3.81 7.99 10.84
CA HIS A 213 -3.18 9.22 11.31
C HIS A 213 -2.14 8.85 12.35
N ARG A 214 -0.89 9.22 12.10
CA ARG A 214 0.24 8.92 12.97
C ARG A 214 0.89 10.22 13.45
N TYR A 215 1.08 10.34 14.75
CA TYR A 215 1.64 11.54 15.35
C TYR A 215 2.71 11.22 16.37
N ARG A 216 3.74 12.07 16.40
CA ARG A 216 4.57 12.26 17.56
C ARG A 216 4.01 13.45 18.36
N VAL A 217 3.62 13.18 19.61
CA VAL A 217 3.07 14.17 20.53
C VAL A 217 4.12 14.46 21.61
N THR A 218 4.59 15.70 21.67
CA THR A 218 5.60 16.12 22.66
C THR A 218 4.98 17.10 23.64
N VAL A 219 5.08 16.79 24.91
CA VAL A 219 4.73 17.71 26.02
C VAL A 219 6.02 18.30 26.57
N ARG A 220 6.11 19.63 26.65
CA ARG A 220 7.27 20.36 27.22
C ARG A 220 6.87 21.11 28.46
N GLY A 221 7.82 21.23 29.40
CA GLY A 221 7.63 21.90 30.66
C GLY A 221 8.90 22.60 31.19
N PRO A 222 8.85 23.23 32.35
CA PRO A 222 9.95 24.01 32.87
C PRO A 222 11.18 23.18 33.26
N GLY A 223 11.00 21.92 33.63
CA GLY A 223 12.03 21.12 34.27
C GLY A 223 12.33 21.60 35.73
N GLY A 224 13.15 20.85 36.45
CA GLY A 224 13.55 21.24 37.81
C GLY A 224 14.05 20.08 38.65
N HIS A 225 14.44 20.40 39.91
CA HIS A 225 14.87 19.40 40.87
C HIS A 225 13.63 18.74 41.52
N SER A 226 13.53 17.42 41.52
CA SER A 226 12.34 16.69 41.95
C SER A 226 11.87 16.99 43.38
N TYR A 227 12.78 17.33 44.26
CA TYR A 227 12.47 17.72 45.67
C TYR A 227 12.36 19.25 45.82
N GLY A 228 13.35 20.00 45.30
CA GLY A 228 13.43 21.47 45.49
C GLY A 228 12.32 22.23 44.77
N ASP A 229 11.96 21.77 43.56
CA ASP A 229 10.94 22.39 42.72
C ASP A 229 9.63 21.59 42.74
N PHE A 230 9.40 20.77 43.78
CA PHE A 230 8.16 20.01 43.93
C PHE A 230 6.94 20.95 43.95
N GLY A 231 5.97 20.69 43.09
CA GLY A 231 4.77 21.55 42.96
C GLY A 231 4.64 22.23 41.61
N ILE A 232 5.53 21.93 40.66
CA ILE A 232 5.39 22.40 39.27
C ILE A 232 4.89 21.28 38.33
N PRO A 233 4.22 21.61 37.24
CA PRO A 233 3.73 20.60 36.27
C PRO A 233 4.86 19.80 35.64
N ASN A 234 4.65 18.48 35.53
CA ASN A 234 5.60 17.53 34.98
C ASN A 234 5.10 16.97 33.63
N PRO A 235 5.85 17.14 32.53
CA PRO A 235 5.51 16.57 31.20
C PRO A 235 5.25 15.06 31.22
N VAL A 236 6.03 14.29 31.99
CA VAL A 236 5.86 12.83 32.07
C VAL A 236 4.54 12.47 32.75
N HIS A 237 4.15 13.19 33.81
CA HIS A 237 2.87 12.96 34.48
C HIS A 237 1.68 13.34 33.59
N ALA A 238 1.78 14.47 32.87
CA ALA A 238 0.76 14.91 31.93
C ALA A 238 0.57 13.88 30.80
N LEU A 239 1.68 13.38 30.25
CA LEU A 239 1.66 12.38 29.18
C LEU A 239 1.07 11.05 29.69
N GLY A 240 1.43 10.60 30.88
CA GLY A 240 0.85 9.40 31.50
C GLY A 240 -0.66 9.50 31.69
N ARG A 241 -1.18 10.68 32.11
CA ARG A 241 -2.64 10.96 32.17
C ARG A 241 -3.28 10.92 30.80
N ALA A 242 -2.64 11.51 29.78
CA ALA A 242 -3.11 11.51 28.39
C ALA A 242 -3.21 10.08 27.84
N ILE A 243 -2.18 9.24 28.06
CA ILE A 243 -2.16 7.83 27.64
C ILE A 243 -3.29 7.04 28.28
N ALA A 244 -3.53 7.23 29.57
CA ALA A 244 -4.64 6.58 30.25
C ALA A 244 -6.01 6.97 29.67
N LEU A 245 -6.20 8.25 29.32
CA LEU A 245 -7.41 8.74 28.66
C LEU A 245 -7.56 8.20 27.23
N ILE A 246 -6.46 8.11 26.47
CA ILE A 246 -6.47 7.49 25.15
C ILE A 246 -6.85 6.02 25.26
N GLY A 247 -6.23 5.27 26.19
CA GLY A 247 -6.53 3.85 26.43
C GLY A 247 -7.99 3.57 26.83
N ALA A 248 -8.69 4.57 27.35
CA ALA A 248 -10.12 4.48 27.70
C ALA A 248 -11.06 4.79 26.52
N ILE A 249 -10.55 5.18 25.35
CA ILE A 249 -11.39 5.50 24.18
C ILE A 249 -12.10 4.23 23.70
N GLN A 250 -13.42 4.27 23.64
CA GLN A 250 -14.21 3.20 23.04
C GLN A 250 -14.29 3.43 21.51
N VAL A 251 -13.95 2.42 20.73
CA VAL A 251 -13.96 2.45 19.25
C VAL A 251 -14.94 1.41 18.69
N PRO A 252 -15.53 1.66 17.51
CA PRO A 252 -16.39 0.67 16.87
C PRO A 252 -15.58 -0.51 16.32
N SER A 253 -16.20 -1.69 16.29
CA SER A 253 -15.69 -2.86 15.59
C SER A 253 -16.06 -2.85 14.09
N ASN A 254 -17.10 -2.12 13.72
CA ASN A 254 -17.54 -1.91 12.33
C ASN A 254 -18.00 -0.45 12.16
N PRO A 255 -17.31 0.36 11.33
CA PRO A 255 -16.05 0.05 10.65
C PRO A 255 -14.93 -0.25 11.66
N LYS A 256 -14.08 -1.22 11.35
CA LYS A 256 -12.94 -1.56 12.23
C LYS A 256 -12.09 -0.32 12.46
N THR A 257 -11.97 0.07 13.73
CA THR A 257 -11.27 1.28 14.15
C THR A 257 -10.36 0.91 15.32
N THR A 258 -9.11 1.35 15.28
CA THR A 258 -8.10 0.96 16.25
C THR A 258 -7.20 2.15 16.59
N PHE A 259 -6.56 2.08 17.75
CA PHE A 259 -5.51 3.01 18.14
C PHE A 259 -4.42 2.28 18.92
N ASN A 260 -3.22 2.85 18.87
CA ASN A 260 -2.08 2.37 19.65
C ASN A 260 -1.20 3.54 20.08
N VAL A 261 -0.71 3.50 21.31
CA VAL A 261 0.45 4.29 21.74
C VAL A 261 1.66 3.36 21.62
N GLY A 262 2.43 3.50 20.53
CA GLY A 262 3.49 2.56 20.16
C GLY A 262 4.81 2.82 20.87
N SER A 263 5.09 4.08 21.21
CA SER A 263 6.29 4.46 21.93
C SER A 263 6.03 5.56 22.95
N ILE A 264 6.86 5.59 23.99
CA ILE A 264 6.89 6.65 25.01
C ILE A 264 8.32 6.90 25.40
N GLU A 265 8.71 8.17 25.52
CA GLU A 265 10.03 8.58 25.98
C GLU A 265 9.94 9.85 26.81
N GLY A 266 10.94 10.13 27.65
CA GLY A 266 11.02 11.39 28.38
C GLY A 266 11.75 11.26 29.72
N GLY A 267 12.14 12.43 30.25
CA GLY A 267 12.94 12.52 31.44
C GLY A 267 14.44 12.36 31.18
N MET A 268 15.26 12.71 32.16
CA MET A 268 16.71 12.53 32.12
C MET A 268 17.23 11.75 33.33
N SER A 269 16.62 11.91 34.47
CA SER A 269 17.09 11.34 35.72
C SER A 269 15.94 11.19 36.73
N VAL A 270 16.05 10.22 37.63
CA VAL A 270 15.03 9.92 38.65
C VAL A 270 14.72 11.09 39.58
N ASN A 271 15.70 11.98 39.81
CA ASN A 271 15.59 13.12 40.69
C ASN A 271 15.42 14.48 40.00
N SER A 272 14.96 14.44 38.70
CA SER A 272 14.63 15.65 37.96
C SER A 272 13.17 15.62 37.49
N ILE A 273 12.52 16.78 37.48
CA ILE A 273 11.27 17.03 36.78
C ILE A 273 11.63 17.18 35.31
N ALA A 274 10.97 16.42 34.44
CA ALA A 274 11.29 16.39 33.02
C ALA A 274 11.07 17.75 32.34
N MET A 275 11.92 18.10 31.37
CA MET A 275 11.74 19.24 30.48
C MET A 275 10.87 18.86 29.28
N ALA A 276 10.81 17.58 28.91
CA ALA A 276 9.98 17.06 27.83
C ALA A 276 9.64 15.59 28.06
N ALA A 277 8.49 15.19 27.53
CA ALA A 277 8.10 13.80 27.31
C ALA A 277 7.35 13.70 25.98
N ALA A 278 7.52 12.58 25.28
CA ALA A 278 6.87 12.36 24.00
C ALA A 278 6.27 10.95 23.91
N MET A 279 5.26 10.81 23.05
CA MET A 279 4.72 9.52 22.64
C MET A 279 4.48 9.51 21.13
N GLU A 280 4.45 8.32 20.52
CA GLU A 280 3.98 8.14 19.16
C GLU A 280 2.69 7.34 19.19
N ILE A 281 1.69 7.85 18.43
CA ILE A 281 0.35 7.26 18.35
C ILE A 281 0.03 6.91 16.91
N ASP A 282 -0.62 5.76 16.73
CA ASP A 282 -1.17 5.26 15.45
C ASP A 282 -2.68 5.12 15.62
N LEU A 283 -3.44 5.86 14.82
CA LEU A 283 -4.90 5.85 14.77
C LEU A 283 -5.30 5.29 13.42
N ARG A 284 -6.14 4.25 13.38
CA ARG A 284 -6.55 3.60 12.12
C ARG A 284 -8.06 3.40 12.04
N SER A 285 -8.60 3.46 10.82
CA SER A 285 -9.97 3.07 10.52
C SER A 285 -10.17 2.69 9.06
N GLU A 286 -11.14 1.82 8.77
CA GLU A 286 -11.63 1.54 7.43
C GLU A 286 -12.58 2.65 6.90
N ASN A 287 -12.88 3.66 7.70
CA ASN A 287 -13.77 4.77 7.35
C ASN A 287 -13.19 6.11 7.79
N GLN A 288 -13.14 7.09 6.87
CA GLN A 288 -12.52 8.38 7.11
C GLN A 288 -13.22 9.18 8.24
N THR A 289 -14.56 9.17 8.28
CA THR A 289 -15.31 9.88 9.33
C THR A 289 -15.04 9.29 10.72
N ALA A 290 -14.93 7.97 10.83
CA ALA A 290 -14.58 7.30 12.07
C ALA A 290 -13.12 7.60 12.47
N LEU A 291 -12.20 7.65 11.51
CA LEU A 291 -10.80 8.04 11.74
C LEU A 291 -10.68 9.48 12.25
N ASP A 292 -11.38 10.43 11.60
CA ASP A 292 -11.38 11.84 12.00
C ASP A 292 -11.98 12.04 13.40
N SER A 293 -13.05 11.28 13.72
CA SER A 293 -13.66 11.27 15.04
C SER A 293 -12.69 10.74 16.11
N LEU A 294 -11.96 9.67 15.81
CA LEU A 294 -10.94 9.10 16.69
C LEU A 294 -9.79 10.09 16.91
N ASP A 295 -9.28 10.74 15.85
CA ASP A 295 -8.25 11.78 15.95
C ASP A 295 -8.70 12.92 16.87
N ALA A 296 -9.91 13.46 16.67
CA ALA A 296 -10.45 14.50 17.54
C ALA A 296 -10.55 14.05 19.02
N ARG A 297 -10.88 12.78 19.26
CA ARG A 297 -10.93 12.22 20.64
C ARG A 297 -9.54 12.08 21.25
N ALA A 298 -8.55 11.62 20.49
CA ALA A 298 -7.16 11.51 20.94
C ALA A 298 -6.59 12.89 21.27
N ARG A 299 -6.86 13.91 20.44
CA ARG A 299 -6.46 15.30 20.74
C ARG A 299 -7.08 15.84 22.01
N ARG A 300 -8.37 15.59 22.23
CA ARG A 300 -9.03 15.96 23.49
C ARG A 300 -8.45 15.25 24.70
N ALA A 301 -8.12 13.96 24.58
CA ALA A 301 -7.51 13.18 25.65
C ALA A 301 -6.13 13.75 26.06
N VAL A 302 -5.33 14.15 25.07
CA VAL A 302 -4.03 14.81 25.36
C VAL A 302 -4.24 16.17 26.04
N ALA A 303 -5.13 17.00 25.52
CA ALA A 303 -5.42 18.31 26.14
C ALA A 303 -5.93 18.15 27.58
N GLN A 304 -6.81 17.18 27.84
CA GLN A 304 -7.33 16.89 29.17
C GLN A 304 -6.23 16.37 30.13
N GLY A 305 -5.32 15.50 29.64
CA GLY A 305 -4.20 15.01 30.42
C GLY A 305 -3.28 16.13 30.89
N VAL A 306 -3.00 17.09 30.01
CA VAL A 306 -2.22 18.30 30.31
C VAL A 306 -2.96 19.22 31.29
N GLU A 307 -4.26 19.44 31.09
CA GLU A 307 -5.08 20.26 31.97
C GLU A 307 -5.18 19.65 33.36
N ASN A 308 -5.38 18.33 33.48
CA ASN A 308 -5.39 17.63 34.77
C ASN A 308 -4.07 17.78 35.52
N GLU A 309 -2.93 17.87 34.83
CA GLU A 309 -1.64 18.11 35.43
C GLU A 309 -1.53 19.59 35.94
N HIS A 310 -2.04 20.56 35.16
CA HIS A 310 -2.12 21.96 35.61
C HIS A 310 -3.01 22.12 36.86
N GLN A 311 -4.17 21.48 36.86
CA GLN A 311 -5.12 21.54 37.99
C GLN A 311 -4.54 20.89 39.25
N ARG A 312 -3.61 19.95 39.12
CA ARG A 312 -2.90 19.37 40.26
C ARG A 312 -2.00 20.39 40.99
N TRP A 313 -1.52 21.42 40.26
CA TRP A 313 -0.58 22.41 40.75
C TRP A 313 -1.08 23.84 40.53
N PRO A 314 -2.20 24.24 41.18
CA PRO A 314 -2.75 25.58 41.04
C PRO A 314 -1.78 26.64 41.53
N GLY A 315 -1.61 27.70 40.75
CA GLY A 315 -0.69 28.80 41.08
C GLY A 315 0.78 28.58 40.71
N SER A 316 1.12 27.41 40.14
CA SER A 316 2.45 27.19 39.60
C SER A 316 2.78 28.16 38.46
N ALA A 317 3.99 28.71 38.47
CA ALA A 317 4.49 29.61 37.43
C ALA A 317 4.81 28.87 36.12
N GLY A 318 5.00 27.55 36.16
CA GLY A 318 5.31 26.74 34.97
C GLY A 318 4.07 26.28 34.24
N ARG A 319 4.06 26.39 32.91
CA ARG A 319 3.01 25.83 32.08
C ARG A 319 3.60 24.79 31.10
N LEU A 320 2.80 23.77 30.81
CA LEU A 320 3.12 22.78 29.80
C LEU A 320 2.64 23.28 28.43
N SER A 321 3.40 22.95 27.40
CA SER A 321 3.00 23.11 26.01
C SER A 321 2.94 21.76 25.32
N VAL A 322 2.07 21.64 24.30
CA VAL A 322 1.89 20.41 23.51
C VAL A 322 2.20 20.72 22.07
N GLU A 323 3.08 19.93 21.48
CA GLU A 323 3.42 19.95 20.07
C GLU A 323 2.92 18.64 19.42
N TRP A 324 2.21 18.77 18.31
CA TRP A 324 1.78 17.66 17.47
C TRP A 324 2.57 17.68 16.16
N ARG A 325 3.36 16.66 15.92
CA ARG A 325 4.06 16.46 14.64
C ARG A 325 3.45 15.26 13.95
N GLU A 326 2.87 15.46 12.76
CA GLU A 326 2.44 14.38 11.89
C GLU A 326 3.66 13.60 11.40
N ILE A 327 3.66 12.28 11.57
CA ILE A 327 4.72 11.38 11.14
C ILE A 327 4.22 10.37 10.09
N GLY A 328 2.95 10.41 9.76
CA GLY A 328 2.35 9.63 8.68
C GLY A 328 0.85 9.86 8.59
N LYS A 329 0.36 9.87 7.36
CA LYS A 329 -1.07 10.01 7.07
C LYS A 329 -1.45 9.25 5.82
N ARG A 330 -2.38 8.32 5.96
CA ARG A 330 -2.94 7.53 4.85
C ARG A 330 -4.45 7.69 4.81
N PRO A 331 -5.08 7.77 3.63
CA PRO A 331 -6.52 7.93 3.52
C PRO A 331 -7.26 6.63 3.82
N ALA A 332 -8.43 6.74 4.49
CA ALA A 332 -9.42 5.67 4.52
C ALA A 332 -10.37 5.87 3.35
N VAL A 333 -10.37 4.95 2.40
CA VAL A 333 -11.20 5.05 1.19
C VAL A 333 -11.65 3.68 0.72
N GLY A 334 -12.84 3.60 0.17
CA GLY A 334 -13.37 2.41 -0.49
C GLY A 334 -13.82 2.74 -1.91
N GLN A 335 -13.96 1.71 -2.69
CA GLN A 335 -14.57 1.78 -4.01
C GLN A 335 -15.76 0.81 -4.10
N PRO A 336 -16.71 1.02 -5.02
CA PRO A 336 -17.83 0.10 -5.20
C PRO A 336 -17.32 -1.32 -5.54
N ASP A 337 -17.97 -2.36 -4.99
CA ASP A 337 -17.67 -3.75 -5.33
C ASP A 337 -17.86 -4.04 -6.83
N THR A 338 -18.58 -3.16 -7.53
CA THR A 338 -18.77 -3.17 -8.99
C THR A 338 -17.69 -2.42 -9.76
N SER A 339 -16.62 -1.94 -9.11
CA SER A 339 -15.52 -1.26 -9.81
C SER A 339 -14.88 -2.18 -10.85
N ALA A 340 -14.39 -1.59 -11.94
CA ALA A 340 -13.81 -2.36 -13.04
C ALA A 340 -12.61 -3.19 -12.59
N VAL A 341 -11.77 -2.64 -11.70
CA VAL A 341 -10.56 -3.31 -11.20
C VAL A 341 -10.91 -4.51 -10.31
N LEU A 342 -11.91 -4.39 -9.41
CA LEU A 342 -12.35 -5.52 -8.57
C LEU A 342 -13.03 -6.61 -9.40
N ARG A 343 -13.89 -6.23 -10.38
CA ARG A 343 -14.47 -7.21 -11.30
C ARG A 343 -13.39 -7.95 -12.09
N ALA A 344 -12.36 -7.25 -12.56
CA ALA A 344 -11.25 -7.87 -13.29
C ALA A 344 -10.45 -8.83 -12.37
N ALA A 345 -10.19 -8.45 -11.13
CA ALA A 345 -9.52 -9.31 -10.14
C ALA A 345 -10.32 -10.59 -9.85
N LEU A 346 -11.63 -10.46 -9.61
CA LEU A 346 -12.52 -11.59 -9.37
C LEU A 346 -12.66 -12.50 -10.60
N ALA A 347 -12.73 -11.93 -11.81
CA ALA A 347 -12.80 -12.72 -13.05
C ALA A 347 -11.51 -13.51 -13.29
N ALA A 348 -10.35 -12.89 -13.06
CA ALA A 348 -9.04 -13.54 -13.16
C ALA A 348 -8.90 -14.70 -12.15
N ALA A 349 -9.31 -14.49 -10.90
CA ALA A 349 -9.29 -15.51 -9.86
C ALA A 349 -10.19 -16.72 -10.20
N ARG A 350 -11.43 -16.44 -10.68
CA ARG A 350 -12.35 -17.50 -11.12
C ARG A 350 -11.80 -18.32 -12.28
N ALA A 351 -11.13 -17.68 -13.24
CA ALA A 351 -10.48 -18.36 -14.36
C ALA A 351 -9.36 -19.33 -13.89
N LEU A 352 -8.76 -19.06 -12.72
CA LEU A 352 -7.75 -19.90 -12.07
C LEU A 352 -8.34 -20.88 -11.03
N GLY A 353 -9.66 -20.92 -10.91
CA GLY A 353 -10.38 -21.87 -10.04
C GLY A 353 -10.43 -21.51 -8.57
N PHE A 354 -10.29 -20.23 -8.20
CA PHE A 354 -10.44 -19.79 -6.80
C PHE A 354 -11.28 -18.51 -6.66
N LEU A 355 -11.70 -18.22 -5.43
CA LEU A 355 -12.40 -17.00 -5.07
C LEU A 355 -11.60 -16.29 -3.96
N PRO A 356 -11.09 -15.08 -4.19
CA PRO A 356 -10.37 -14.34 -3.17
C PRO A 356 -11.33 -13.79 -2.11
N ALA A 357 -10.86 -13.73 -0.86
CA ALA A 357 -11.50 -12.90 0.15
C ALA A 357 -11.29 -11.42 -0.22
N ILE A 358 -12.35 -10.62 -0.13
CA ILE A 358 -12.24 -9.16 -0.30
C ILE A 358 -12.02 -8.54 1.07
N THR A 359 -10.89 -7.85 1.23
CA THR A 359 -10.43 -7.31 2.50
C THR A 359 -10.27 -5.78 2.43
N ALA A 360 -9.84 -5.21 3.54
CA ALA A 360 -9.33 -3.84 3.63
C ALA A 360 -7.87 -3.90 4.11
N SER A 361 -6.99 -3.15 3.47
CA SER A 361 -5.57 -3.07 3.83
C SER A 361 -5.03 -1.66 3.64
N SER A 362 -3.86 -1.38 4.19
CA SER A 362 -3.16 -0.11 4.01
C SER A 362 -1.91 -0.39 3.20
N THR A 363 -1.96 -0.12 1.90
CA THR A 363 -0.94 -0.44 0.90
C THR A 363 -0.75 0.71 -0.07
N ASP A 364 0.16 0.57 -1.04
CA ASP A 364 0.35 1.53 -2.12
C ASP A 364 -0.94 1.83 -2.90
N ALA A 365 -1.85 0.87 -3.06
CA ALA A 365 -3.14 1.08 -3.73
C ALA A 365 -4.06 2.09 -3.00
N SER A 366 -3.79 2.38 -1.73
CA SER A 366 -4.60 3.29 -0.91
C SER A 366 -4.57 4.73 -1.43
N TYR A 367 -3.40 5.20 -1.87
CA TYR A 367 -3.26 6.59 -2.31
C TYR A 367 -3.93 6.85 -3.67
N PRO A 368 -3.64 6.11 -4.75
CA PRO A 368 -4.34 6.29 -6.03
C PRO A 368 -5.86 6.08 -5.90
N MET A 369 -6.31 5.12 -5.07
CA MET A 369 -7.74 4.94 -4.78
C MET A 369 -8.37 6.22 -4.20
N SER A 370 -7.68 6.91 -3.30
CA SER A 370 -8.14 8.17 -2.72
C SER A 370 -8.20 9.33 -3.72
N GLN A 371 -7.44 9.24 -4.80
CA GLN A 371 -7.45 10.20 -5.91
C GLN A 371 -8.42 9.81 -7.03
N GLY A 372 -9.29 8.82 -6.78
CA GLY A 372 -10.31 8.37 -7.72
C GLY A 372 -9.79 7.44 -8.83
N ILE A 373 -8.55 6.98 -8.76
CA ILE A 373 -8.01 5.98 -9.67
C ILE A 373 -8.48 4.60 -9.18
N PRO A 374 -9.20 3.79 -10.01
CA PRO A 374 -9.60 2.45 -9.65
C PRO A 374 -8.37 1.59 -9.30
N SER A 375 -8.30 1.12 -8.05
CA SER A 375 -7.10 0.48 -7.50
C SER A 375 -7.44 -0.77 -6.69
N VAL A 376 -6.55 -1.75 -6.69
CA VAL A 376 -6.68 -2.97 -5.88
C VAL A 376 -5.29 -3.46 -5.46
N THR A 377 -5.20 -4.00 -4.26
CA THR A 377 -4.06 -4.83 -3.88
C THR A 377 -4.46 -6.29 -3.97
N ILE A 378 -3.59 -7.13 -4.50
CA ILE A 378 -3.72 -8.58 -4.51
C ILE A 378 -2.52 -9.22 -3.84
N ASP A 379 -2.74 -10.36 -3.20
CA ASP A 379 -1.64 -11.16 -2.67
C ASP A 379 -0.83 -11.83 -3.78
N GLY A 380 0.46 -12.10 -3.50
CA GLY A 380 1.41 -12.69 -4.44
C GLY A 380 1.38 -14.22 -4.57
N GLY A 381 0.43 -14.91 -3.93
CA GLY A 381 0.34 -16.38 -3.91
C GLY A 381 1.10 -17.01 -2.75
N GLY A 382 1.03 -18.36 -2.67
CA GLY A 382 1.64 -19.13 -1.59
C GLY A 382 0.96 -18.91 -0.23
N THR A 383 1.69 -19.19 0.82
CA THR A 383 1.30 -18.90 2.21
C THR A 383 2.48 -18.31 2.96
N GLY A 384 2.24 -17.62 4.05
CA GLY A 384 3.32 -16.99 4.80
C GLY A 384 2.88 -16.55 6.19
N GLY A 385 3.79 -15.97 6.92
CA GLY A 385 3.51 -15.42 8.24
C GLY A 385 4.72 -14.77 8.87
N GLY A 386 4.45 -14.08 9.99
CA GLY A 386 5.49 -13.34 10.70
C GLY A 386 5.95 -12.05 10.01
N ALA A 387 5.15 -11.49 9.10
CA ALA A 387 5.45 -10.19 8.49
C ALA A 387 5.83 -9.16 9.57
N HIS A 388 6.79 -8.29 9.26
CA HIS A 388 7.37 -7.31 10.19
C HIS A 388 8.13 -7.93 11.37
N THR A 389 8.54 -9.19 11.29
CA THR A 389 9.42 -9.83 12.28
C THR A 389 10.61 -10.51 11.63
N LEU A 390 11.70 -10.71 12.39
CA LEU A 390 12.87 -11.45 11.91
C LEU A 390 12.58 -12.95 11.62
N GLY A 391 11.43 -13.45 12.06
CA GLY A 391 10.95 -14.81 11.83
C GLY A 391 10.04 -14.96 10.62
N GLU A 392 9.97 -13.96 9.75
CA GLU A 392 9.11 -13.98 8.57
C GLU A 392 9.44 -15.16 7.65
N TRP A 393 8.40 -15.73 7.06
CA TRP A 393 8.52 -16.87 6.17
C TRP A 393 7.47 -16.83 5.06
N TYR A 394 7.84 -17.41 3.93
CA TYR A 394 6.99 -17.69 2.78
C TYR A 394 7.07 -19.18 2.45
N ASP A 395 5.96 -19.78 2.07
CA ASP A 395 5.90 -21.18 1.61
C ASP A 395 5.12 -21.23 0.29
N ASP A 396 5.81 -21.62 -0.76
CA ASP A 396 5.23 -21.70 -2.11
C ASP A 396 4.18 -22.83 -2.20
N GLY A 397 4.35 -23.89 -1.40
CA GLY A 397 3.46 -25.04 -1.39
C GLY A 397 3.27 -25.65 -2.78
N VAL A 398 2.02 -26.04 -3.09
CA VAL A 398 1.67 -26.62 -4.40
C VAL A 398 1.11 -25.60 -5.39
N ASP A 399 0.74 -24.42 -4.94
CA ASP A 399 -0.09 -23.45 -5.67
C ASP A 399 0.48 -22.02 -5.68
N GLY A 400 1.70 -21.79 -5.19
CA GLY A 400 2.29 -20.44 -5.10
C GLY A 400 2.35 -19.70 -6.43
N TRP A 401 2.53 -20.45 -7.52
CA TRP A 401 2.49 -19.93 -8.89
C TRP A 401 1.14 -19.30 -9.29
N LYS A 402 0.05 -19.54 -8.55
CA LYS A 402 -1.26 -18.91 -8.81
C LYS A 402 -1.24 -17.40 -8.61
N GLY A 403 -0.43 -16.87 -7.68
CA GLY A 403 -0.29 -15.43 -7.48
C GLY A 403 0.17 -14.68 -8.73
N PRO A 404 1.33 -15.02 -9.33
CA PRO A 404 1.77 -14.43 -10.60
C PRO A 404 0.78 -14.66 -11.75
N GLN A 405 0.12 -15.82 -11.84
CA GLN A 405 -0.92 -16.03 -12.87
C GLN A 405 -2.13 -15.12 -12.66
N TRP A 406 -2.52 -14.90 -11.40
CA TRP A 406 -3.61 -13.98 -11.07
C TRP A 406 -3.28 -12.55 -11.45
N ALA A 407 -2.09 -12.06 -11.09
CA ALA A 407 -1.60 -10.76 -11.49
C ALA A 407 -1.58 -10.60 -13.02
N LEU A 408 -1.09 -11.61 -13.75
CA LEU A 408 -1.08 -11.62 -15.21
C LEU A 408 -2.49 -11.47 -15.81
N LEU A 409 -3.44 -12.33 -15.42
CA LEU A 409 -4.80 -12.29 -15.96
C LEU A 409 -5.52 -10.99 -15.57
N LEU A 410 -5.29 -10.48 -14.36
CA LEU A 410 -5.86 -9.22 -13.90
C LEU A 410 -5.43 -8.05 -14.79
N VAL A 411 -4.13 -7.87 -15.01
CA VAL A 411 -3.65 -6.76 -15.84
C VAL A 411 -4.03 -6.92 -17.32
N LEU A 412 -4.14 -8.14 -17.82
CA LEU A 412 -4.61 -8.42 -19.19
C LEU A 412 -6.11 -8.11 -19.35
N ASN A 413 -6.94 -8.41 -18.34
CA ASN A 413 -8.36 -8.03 -18.34
C ASN A 413 -8.54 -6.51 -18.38
N LEU A 414 -7.64 -5.76 -17.73
CA LEU A 414 -7.70 -4.30 -17.71
C LEU A 414 -7.11 -3.67 -18.97
N ALA A 415 -5.97 -4.13 -19.43
CA ALA A 415 -5.27 -3.55 -20.58
C ALA A 415 -5.86 -4.00 -21.95
N GLY A 416 -6.57 -5.12 -21.95
CA GLY A 416 -7.05 -5.78 -23.18
C GLY A 416 -5.92 -6.49 -23.92
N VAL A 417 -6.19 -7.70 -24.43
CA VAL A 417 -5.26 -8.47 -25.28
C VAL A 417 -5.50 -8.15 -26.74
N PHE A 418 -4.43 -7.90 -27.49
CA PHE A 418 -4.47 -7.59 -28.90
C PHE A 418 -4.22 -8.85 -29.75
N GLY A 419 -5.08 -9.08 -30.75
CA GLY A 419 -5.06 -10.25 -31.60
C GLY A 419 -6.02 -11.34 -31.11
N ASN A 420 -6.46 -12.16 -32.05
CA ASN A 420 -7.31 -13.33 -31.78
C ASN A 420 -6.50 -14.47 -31.23
#